data_7233912cfdfbc4be98f24feb5401bdf2
#
_entry.id   7233912cfdfbc4be98f24feb5401bdf2
#
_cell.length_a   1.000
_cell.length_b   1.000
_cell.length_c   1.000
_cell.angle_alpha   90.00
_cell.angle_beta   90.00
_cell.angle_gamma   90.00
#
_symmetry.space_group_name_H-M   'P 1'
#
loop_
_entity.id
_entity.type
_entity.pdbx_description
1 polymer ?
#
loop_
_entity_poly.entity_id
_entity_poly.type
_entity_poly.pdbx_seq_one_letter_code
_entity_poly.pdbx_strand_id
1 'polypeptide(L)'
;MYPFKISSLQDREAFYTGEFDIEKGEEWFEKHPPAPQLFALDAGTETKIAKDPEKINQIINLDSGISFEKLKEKLIHYLPEDAYYDRNRYKEPQKALAMIQKKDYFNNPNFLGQELAFDMDSDNLKCEQCRNKKFIDFCLNCFNNLKKKVPEAYGLLKEEFKQVEIIYSGRGFHFHIFDKKAYALSLEEREACNERLKGYFMDPWVSRGRIRLIRLPYSLNALVSRIVTPLTLKEVEILDISADERVIPEFLKK
;
A
#
# COMPACT_ATOMS: atom_id res chain seq x y z
N MET A 1 0.76 6.05 -24.43
CA MET A 1 1.18 6.41 -23.05
C MET A 1 -0.03 6.95 -22.32
N TYR A 2 -0.42 6.33 -21.23
CA TYR A 2 -1.60 6.72 -20.46
C TYR A 2 -1.26 7.77 -19.40
N PRO A 3 -2.10 8.80 -19.21
CA PRO A 3 -1.80 9.91 -18.33
C PRO A 3 -1.78 9.47 -16.84
N PHE A 4 -0.97 10.16 -16.04
CA PHE A 4 -1.07 10.13 -14.58
C PHE A 4 -2.03 11.24 -14.16
N LYS A 5 -3.18 10.86 -13.62
CA LYS A 5 -4.23 11.80 -13.20
C LYS A 5 -4.85 11.36 -11.89
N ILE A 6 -5.41 12.28 -11.15
CA ILE A 6 -6.30 11.96 -10.04
C ILE A 6 -7.57 11.33 -10.60
N SER A 7 -7.95 10.16 -10.06
CA SER A 7 -9.21 9.49 -10.42
C SER A 7 -10.40 10.25 -9.86
N SER A 8 -11.35 10.58 -10.74
CA SER A 8 -12.67 11.10 -10.34
C SER A 8 -13.49 10.00 -9.64
N LEU A 9 -14.61 10.37 -9.01
CA LEU A 9 -15.53 9.37 -8.44
C LEU A 9 -16.08 8.43 -9.53
N GLN A 10 -16.33 8.93 -10.74
CA GLN A 10 -16.76 8.11 -11.85
C GLN A 10 -15.68 7.10 -12.29
N ASP A 11 -14.41 7.51 -12.32
CA ASP A 11 -13.28 6.60 -12.60
C ASP A 11 -13.20 5.49 -11.53
N ARG A 12 -13.31 5.87 -10.24
CA ARG A 12 -13.27 4.92 -9.11
C ARG A 12 -14.45 3.96 -9.14
N GLU A 13 -15.66 4.46 -9.46
CA GLU A 13 -16.86 3.64 -9.62
C GLU A 13 -16.68 2.63 -10.75
N ALA A 14 -16.24 3.06 -11.91
CA ALA A 14 -15.96 2.18 -13.06
C ALA A 14 -14.97 1.08 -12.70
N PHE A 15 -13.91 1.42 -11.96
CA PHE A 15 -12.90 0.45 -11.51
C PHE A 15 -13.46 -0.56 -10.51
N TYR A 16 -14.05 -0.11 -9.40
CA TYR A 16 -14.48 -1.01 -8.32
C TYR A 16 -15.71 -1.85 -8.69
N THR A 17 -16.57 -1.37 -9.60
CA THR A 17 -17.73 -2.15 -10.07
C THR A 17 -17.40 -3.11 -11.20
N GLY A 18 -16.51 -2.74 -12.12
CA GLY A 18 -16.29 -3.44 -13.36
C GLY A 18 -14.97 -4.19 -13.48
N GLU A 19 -13.91 -3.73 -12.83
CA GLU A 19 -12.56 -4.24 -13.04
C GLU A 19 -11.93 -4.85 -11.79
N PHE A 20 -12.21 -4.29 -10.61
CA PHE A 20 -11.61 -4.76 -9.37
C PHE A 20 -11.95 -6.21 -9.07
N ASP A 21 -10.92 -7.05 -9.13
CA ASP A 21 -11.02 -8.48 -8.88
C ASP A 21 -10.66 -8.77 -7.42
N ILE A 22 -11.69 -8.95 -6.59
CA ILE A 22 -11.53 -9.21 -5.17
C ILE A 22 -10.95 -10.60 -4.91
N GLU A 23 -11.21 -11.58 -5.80
CA GLU A 23 -10.73 -12.94 -5.67
C GLU A 23 -9.20 -13.00 -5.76
N LYS A 24 -8.58 -12.19 -6.65
CA LYS A 24 -7.12 -12.03 -6.69
C LYS A 24 -6.54 -11.49 -5.39
N GLY A 25 -7.26 -10.56 -4.73
CA GLY A 25 -6.87 -10.04 -3.43
C GLY A 25 -6.93 -11.13 -2.35
N GLU A 26 -7.97 -11.94 -2.33
CA GLU A 26 -8.14 -13.06 -1.41
C GLU A 26 -7.06 -14.12 -1.63
N GLU A 27 -6.85 -14.56 -2.88
CA GLU A 27 -5.78 -15.50 -3.24
C GLU A 27 -4.38 -15.00 -2.85
N TRP A 28 -4.14 -13.69 -2.94
CA TRP A 28 -2.88 -13.08 -2.49
C TRP A 28 -2.64 -13.36 -1.01
N PHE A 29 -3.64 -13.12 -0.16
CA PHE A 29 -3.51 -13.34 1.28
C PHE A 29 -3.53 -14.81 1.67
N GLU A 30 -4.17 -15.69 0.90
CA GLU A 30 -4.09 -17.14 1.09
C GLU A 30 -2.66 -17.66 0.85
N LYS A 31 -1.97 -17.11 -0.15
CA LYS A 31 -0.56 -17.43 -0.45
C LYS A 31 0.42 -16.83 0.58
N HIS A 32 -0.01 -15.77 1.28
CA HIS A 32 0.83 -15.02 2.23
C HIS A 32 0.17 -14.92 3.61
N PRO A 33 -0.02 -16.06 4.30
CA PRO A 33 -0.67 -16.07 5.61
C PRO A 33 0.18 -15.34 6.68
N PRO A 34 -0.50 -14.76 7.66
CA PRO A 34 -1.91 -14.82 7.93
C PRO A 34 -2.69 -13.68 7.22
N ALA A 35 -3.93 -13.96 6.80
CA ALA A 35 -4.80 -12.94 6.18
C ALA A 35 -5.05 -11.73 7.12
N PRO A 36 -5.25 -10.51 6.58
CA PRO A 36 -5.54 -9.32 7.38
C PRO A 36 -6.80 -9.49 8.23
N GLN A 37 -6.81 -8.87 9.40
CA GLN A 37 -7.96 -8.90 10.32
C GLN A 37 -8.81 -7.63 10.20
N LEU A 38 -8.25 -6.56 9.64
CA LEU A 38 -8.88 -5.25 9.50
C LEU A 38 -8.49 -4.63 8.16
N PHE A 39 -9.42 -3.85 7.61
CA PHE A 39 -9.21 -3.02 6.43
C PHE A 39 -9.58 -1.57 6.73
N ALA A 40 -9.06 -0.64 5.93
CA ALA A 40 -9.38 0.77 6.04
C ALA A 40 -9.46 1.40 4.65
N LEU A 41 -10.28 2.43 4.51
CA LEU A 41 -10.54 3.14 3.27
C LEU A 41 -10.20 4.61 3.47
N ASP A 42 -9.46 5.20 2.53
CA ASP A 42 -9.20 6.62 2.50
C ASP A 42 -10.31 7.36 1.77
N ALA A 43 -10.99 8.24 2.47
CA ALA A 43 -12.05 9.07 1.91
C ALA A 43 -11.53 10.47 1.52
N GLY A 44 -10.51 10.52 0.66
CA GLY A 44 -10.02 11.76 0.06
C GLY A 44 -9.14 12.61 0.98
N THR A 45 -8.18 11.99 1.69
CA THR A 45 -7.25 12.74 2.53
C THR A 45 -6.31 13.65 1.73
N GLU A 46 -5.91 13.21 0.53
CA GLU A 46 -5.04 13.99 -0.36
C GLU A 46 -5.84 14.68 -1.47
N THR A 47 -6.70 13.94 -2.19
CA THR A 47 -7.43 14.46 -3.35
C THR A 47 -8.55 15.41 -2.97
N LYS A 48 -9.05 15.37 -1.73
CA LYS A 48 -10.26 16.09 -1.26
C LYS A 48 -11.52 15.68 -2.04
N ILE A 49 -11.52 14.48 -2.63
CA ILE A 49 -12.63 13.92 -3.40
C ILE A 49 -13.17 12.70 -2.66
N ALA A 50 -14.38 12.79 -2.15
CA ALA A 50 -15.10 11.68 -1.51
C ALA A 50 -16.55 11.65 -1.99
N LYS A 51 -17.14 10.44 -2.03
CA LYS A 51 -18.55 10.24 -2.38
C LYS A 51 -19.48 10.86 -1.33
N ASP A 52 -19.07 10.79 -0.07
CA ASP A 52 -19.72 11.45 1.06
C ASP A 52 -18.84 12.64 1.49
N PRO A 53 -19.29 13.90 1.29
CA PRO A 53 -18.52 15.09 1.66
C PRO A 53 -18.18 15.16 3.15
N GLU A 54 -19.01 14.57 4.04
CA GLU A 54 -18.76 14.55 5.48
C GLU A 54 -17.60 13.62 5.87
N LYS A 55 -17.21 12.73 4.96
CA LYS A 55 -16.09 11.77 5.15
C LYS A 55 -14.75 12.29 4.61
N ILE A 56 -14.72 13.40 3.90
CA ILE A 56 -13.48 13.98 3.38
C ILE A 56 -12.45 14.09 4.51
N ASN A 57 -11.18 13.72 4.22
CA ASN A 57 -10.07 13.68 5.17
C ASN A 57 -10.19 12.59 6.26
N GLN A 58 -11.00 11.58 6.07
CA GLN A 58 -11.13 10.49 7.03
C GLN A 58 -10.53 9.19 6.51
N ILE A 59 -9.87 8.46 7.41
CA ILE A 59 -9.57 7.05 7.24
C ILE A 59 -10.71 6.26 7.90
N ILE A 60 -11.51 5.59 7.08
CA ILE A 60 -12.65 4.79 7.51
C ILE A 60 -12.16 3.39 7.84
N ASN A 61 -12.06 3.06 9.12
CA ASN A 61 -11.74 1.70 9.54
C ASN A 61 -13.00 0.83 9.42
N LEU A 62 -12.86 -0.33 8.76
CA LEU A 62 -13.95 -1.29 8.62
C LEU A 62 -13.99 -2.25 9.82
N ASP A 63 -15.15 -2.87 10.04
CA ASP A 63 -15.34 -3.84 11.11
C ASP A 63 -14.37 -5.03 10.95
N SER A 64 -13.94 -5.60 12.09
CA SER A 64 -13.06 -6.78 12.08
C SER A 64 -13.78 -8.01 11.55
N GLY A 65 -13.04 -8.86 10.81
CA GLY A 65 -13.56 -10.11 10.27
C GLY A 65 -14.55 -9.93 9.11
N ILE A 66 -14.53 -8.80 8.46
CA ILE A 66 -15.29 -8.57 7.23
C ILE A 66 -14.79 -9.53 6.13
N SER A 67 -15.71 -10.16 5.41
CA SER A 67 -15.34 -11.01 4.27
C SER A 67 -14.88 -10.17 3.07
N PHE A 68 -14.19 -10.80 2.11
CA PHE A 68 -13.73 -10.10 0.91
C PHE A 68 -14.89 -9.60 0.04
N GLU A 69 -16.02 -10.31 -0.03
CA GLU A 69 -17.23 -9.84 -0.71
C GLU A 69 -17.77 -8.54 -0.06
N LYS A 70 -17.84 -8.51 1.27
CA LYS A 70 -18.26 -7.30 1.99
C LYS A 70 -17.25 -6.17 1.85
N LEU A 71 -15.95 -6.49 1.76
CA LEU A 71 -14.93 -5.49 1.44
C LEU A 71 -15.19 -4.86 0.07
N LYS A 72 -15.49 -5.66 -0.96
CA LYS A 72 -15.86 -5.18 -2.28
C LYS A 72 -17.09 -4.27 -2.24
N GLU A 73 -18.14 -4.66 -1.50
CA GLU A 73 -19.33 -3.82 -1.30
C GLU A 73 -18.96 -2.45 -0.69
N LYS A 74 -18.06 -2.43 0.31
CA LYS A 74 -17.58 -1.18 0.93
C LYS A 74 -16.75 -0.33 -0.03
N LEU A 75 -15.91 -0.94 -0.86
CA LEU A 75 -15.14 -0.24 -1.89
C LEU A 75 -16.06 0.45 -2.91
N ILE A 76 -17.09 -0.23 -3.37
CA ILE A 76 -18.12 0.32 -4.28
C ILE A 76 -18.95 1.41 -3.57
N HIS A 77 -19.27 1.22 -2.31
CA HIS A 77 -20.05 2.18 -1.54
C HIS A 77 -19.30 3.50 -1.32
N TYR A 78 -18.03 3.43 -0.89
CA TYR A 78 -17.26 4.62 -0.50
C TYR A 78 -16.44 5.23 -1.65
N LEU A 79 -16.12 4.47 -2.70
CA LEU A 79 -15.25 4.88 -3.80
C LEU A 79 -13.95 5.55 -3.29
N PRO A 80 -13.16 4.85 -2.46
CA PRO A 80 -12.05 5.44 -1.74
C PRO A 80 -10.95 5.96 -2.66
N GLU A 81 -10.15 6.89 -2.14
CA GLU A 81 -8.92 7.35 -2.75
C GLU A 81 -7.86 6.24 -2.77
N ASP A 82 -7.70 5.61 -1.62
CA ASP A 82 -6.85 4.43 -1.42
C ASP A 82 -7.58 3.40 -0.54
N ALA A 83 -7.31 2.13 -0.77
CA ALA A 83 -7.74 1.05 0.10
C ALA A 83 -6.53 0.42 0.78
N TYR A 84 -6.67 0.10 2.06
CA TYR A 84 -5.60 -0.41 2.90
C TYR A 84 -6.01 -1.67 3.65
N TYR A 85 -5.02 -2.48 3.99
CA TYR A 85 -5.17 -3.47 5.05
C TYR A 85 -4.26 -3.14 6.24
N ASP A 86 -4.64 -3.67 7.41
CA ASP A 86 -3.89 -3.51 8.64
C ASP A 86 -2.82 -4.60 8.76
N ARG A 87 -1.57 -4.21 8.85
CA ARG A 87 -0.41 -5.10 9.02
C ARG A 87 -0.29 -5.68 10.42
N ASN A 88 -1.02 -5.11 11.38
CA ASN A 88 -1.02 -5.60 12.77
C ASN A 88 -1.81 -6.90 12.90
N ARG A 89 -1.38 -7.70 13.86
CA ARG A 89 -2.09 -8.90 14.31
C ARG A 89 -2.59 -8.69 15.73
N TYR A 90 -3.83 -9.07 15.94
CA TYR A 90 -4.52 -8.86 17.20
C TYR A 90 -5.06 -10.18 17.75
N LYS A 91 -5.00 -10.35 19.07
CA LYS A 91 -5.62 -11.48 19.78
C LYS A 91 -7.14 -11.40 19.69
N GLU A 92 -7.69 -10.19 19.88
CA GLU A 92 -9.11 -9.86 19.81
C GLU A 92 -9.30 -8.72 18.80
N PRO A 93 -9.45 -9.01 17.47
CA PRO A 93 -9.51 -8.00 16.43
C PRO A 93 -10.65 -6.98 16.62
N GLN A 94 -11.79 -7.42 17.18
CA GLN A 94 -12.94 -6.56 17.46
C GLN A 94 -12.63 -5.44 18.48
N LYS A 95 -11.58 -5.60 19.30
CA LYS A 95 -11.12 -4.58 20.26
C LYS A 95 -10.03 -3.68 19.67
N ALA A 96 -9.54 -3.98 18.48
CA ALA A 96 -8.41 -3.27 17.88
C ALA A 96 -8.71 -1.80 17.58
N LEU A 97 -9.92 -1.46 17.16
CA LEU A 97 -10.31 -0.07 16.83
C LEU A 97 -10.13 0.89 18.03
N ALA A 98 -10.39 0.43 19.24
CA ALA A 98 -10.15 1.24 20.45
C ALA A 98 -8.65 1.45 20.75
N MET A 99 -7.79 0.52 20.32
CA MET A 99 -6.32 0.64 20.45
C MET A 99 -5.73 1.60 19.43
N ILE A 100 -6.25 1.58 18.21
CA ILE A 100 -5.77 2.37 17.09
C ILE A 100 -5.76 3.85 17.41
N GLN A 101 -6.75 4.33 18.16
CA GLN A 101 -6.84 5.72 18.60
C GLN A 101 -5.68 6.16 19.51
N LYS A 102 -5.06 5.22 20.25
CA LYS A 102 -3.96 5.51 21.18
C LYS A 102 -2.57 5.49 20.53
N LYS A 103 -2.43 5.00 19.32
CA LYS A 103 -1.18 4.92 18.53
C LYS A 103 -0.01 4.16 19.22
N ASP A 104 -0.27 3.42 20.28
CA ASP A 104 0.72 2.59 21.01
C ASP A 104 0.32 1.12 20.88
N TYR A 105 0.75 0.49 19.79
CA TYR A 105 0.40 -0.89 19.49
C TYR A 105 1.30 -1.87 20.22
N PHE A 106 2.62 -1.64 20.20
CA PHE A 106 3.63 -2.61 20.63
C PHE A 106 3.57 -2.95 22.12
N ASN A 107 3.08 -2.03 22.94
CA ASN A 107 2.91 -2.24 24.39
C ASN A 107 1.51 -2.75 24.77
N ASN A 108 0.64 -2.99 23.82
CA ASN A 108 -0.73 -3.40 24.11
C ASN A 108 -0.85 -4.92 24.17
N PRO A 109 -1.45 -5.52 25.25
CA PRO A 109 -1.59 -6.95 25.40
C PRO A 109 -2.47 -7.65 24.34
N ASN A 110 -3.22 -6.87 23.55
CA ASN A 110 -3.97 -7.36 22.38
C ASN A 110 -3.14 -7.44 21.10
N PHE A 111 -1.97 -6.83 21.07
CA PHE A 111 -1.05 -6.87 19.92
C PHE A 111 -0.24 -8.17 19.91
N LEU A 112 -0.23 -8.87 18.79
CA LEU A 112 0.49 -10.13 18.60
C LEU A 112 1.73 -9.99 17.69
N GLY A 113 1.83 -8.89 16.96
CA GLY A 113 2.91 -8.64 16.02
C GLY A 113 2.42 -7.82 14.84
N GLN A 114 3.36 -7.46 13.98
CA GLN A 114 3.08 -6.69 12.77
C GLN A 114 3.92 -7.21 11.62
N GLU A 115 3.31 -7.33 10.44
CA GLU A 115 4.05 -7.57 9.20
C GLU A 115 5.14 -6.51 9.03
N LEU A 116 6.35 -6.95 8.74
CA LEU A 116 7.43 -6.04 8.35
C LEU A 116 7.23 -5.68 6.89
N ALA A 117 7.13 -4.39 6.62
CA ALA A 117 7.08 -3.87 5.26
C ALA A 117 7.96 -2.62 5.13
N PHE A 118 8.42 -2.36 3.92
CA PHE A 118 9.18 -1.17 3.55
C PHE A 118 8.44 -0.48 2.42
N ASP A 119 8.28 0.83 2.52
CA ASP A 119 7.67 1.67 1.50
C ASP A 119 8.74 2.52 0.84
N MET A 120 9.00 2.23 -0.42
CA MET A 120 9.97 2.91 -1.26
C MET A 120 9.23 3.88 -2.16
N ASP A 121 9.13 5.16 -1.76
CA ASP A 121 8.30 6.16 -2.43
C ASP A 121 9.15 7.13 -3.27
N SER A 122 8.67 7.41 -4.49
CA SER A 122 9.27 8.40 -5.39
C SER A 122 9.24 9.84 -4.85
N ASP A 123 8.36 10.14 -3.90
CA ASP A 123 8.28 11.44 -3.25
C ASP A 123 9.46 11.74 -2.34
N ASN A 124 10.16 10.70 -1.89
CA ASN A 124 11.42 10.83 -1.16
C ASN A 124 12.59 11.25 -2.07
N LEU A 125 12.39 11.24 -3.41
CA LEU A 125 13.31 11.79 -4.39
C LEU A 125 12.81 13.14 -4.89
N LYS A 126 13.71 14.13 -4.96
CA LYS A 126 13.42 15.43 -5.57
C LYS A 126 14.45 15.72 -6.65
N CYS A 127 14.09 15.44 -7.89
CA CYS A 127 14.90 15.87 -9.04
C CYS A 127 14.67 17.35 -9.35
N GLU A 128 15.52 17.95 -10.20
CA GLU A 128 15.39 19.35 -10.60
C GLU A 128 14.02 19.67 -11.22
N GLN A 129 13.45 18.73 -11.96
CA GLN A 129 12.15 18.91 -12.65
C GLN A 129 10.97 18.97 -11.69
N CYS A 130 11.06 18.36 -10.50
CA CYS A 130 9.96 18.29 -9.54
C CYS A 130 10.22 18.98 -8.20
N ARG A 131 11.35 19.70 -8.05
CA ARG A 131 11.74 20.35 -6.79
C ARG A 131 10.63 21.23 -6.19
N ASN A 132 9.86 21.90 -7.04
CA ASN A 132 8.78 22.80 -6.66
C ASN A 132 7.38 22.21 -6.82
N LYS A 133 7.26 20.92 -7.16
CA LYS A 133 5.95 20.26 -7.30
C LYS A 133 5.33 19.99 -5.91
N LYS A 134 4.00 19.99 -5.87
CA LYS A 134 3.25 19.58 -4.69
C LYS A 134 3.37 18.06 -4.52
N PHE A 135 3.15 17.56 -3.33
CA PHE A 135 3.12 16.13 -3.01
C PHE A 135 2.20 15.32 -3.94
N ILE A 136 1.06 15.88 -4.32
CA ILE A 136 0.10 15.25 -5.21
C ILE A 136 0.59 15.11 -6.67
N ASP A 137 1.60 15.89 -7.08
CA ASP A 137 2.12 15.90 -8.44
C ASP A 137 3.13 14.78 -8.65
N PHE A 138 2.74 13.75 -9.37
CA PHE A 138 3.61 12.62 -9.68
C PHE A 138 4.77 13.01 -10.60
N CYS A 139 5.96 12.46 -10.34
CA CYS A 139 7.16 12.68 -11.16
C CYS A 139 7.68 11.35 -11.73
N LEU A 140 7.43 11.10 -13.00
CA LEU A 140 7.87 9.88 -13.69
C LEU A 140 9.40 9.71 -13.67
N ASN A 141 10.16 10.80 -13.74
CA ASN A 141 11.62 10.73 -13.66
C ASN A 141 12.12 10.26 -12.29
N CYS A 142 11.53 10.78 -11.20
CA CYS A 142 11.83 10.28 -9.85
C CYS A 142 11.45 8.81 -9.70
N PHE A 143 10.27 8.41 -10.19
CA PHE A 143 9.85 7.02 -10.19
C PHE A 143 10.83 6.10 -10.95
N ASN A 144 11.24 6.48 -12.15
CA ASN A 144 12.19 5.69 -12.94
C ASN A 144 13.57 5.58 -12.27
N ASN A 145 14.01 6.61 -11.56
CA ASN A 145 15.24 6.55 -10.78
C ASN A 145 15.10 5.66 -9.54
N LEU A 146 13.94 5.72 -8.88
CA LEU A 146 13.59 4.82 -7.77
C LEU A 146 13.58 3.37 -8.24
N LYS A 147 12.88 3.08 -9.34
CA LYS A 147 12.77 1.73 -9.91
C LYS A 147 14.13 1.04 -10.10
N LYS A 148 15.15 1.77 -10.54
CA LYS A 148 16.52 1.24 -10.72
C LYS A 148 17.15 0.76 -9.40
N LYS A 149 16.66 1.20 -8.25
CA LYS A 149 17.15 0.82 -6.92
C LYS A 149 16.44 -0.40 -6.34
N VAL A 150 15.31 -0.80 -6.91
CA VAL A 150 14.51 -1.92 -6.41
C VAL A 150 15.31 -3.24 -6.40
N PRO A 151 16.07 -3.63 -7.46
CA PRO A 151 16.80 -4.89 -7.46
C PRO A 151 17.83 -4.97 -6.33
N GLU A 152 18.54 -3.89 -6.06
CA GLU A 152 19.56 -3.81 -5.01
C GLU A 152 18.92 -3.89 -3.63
N ALA A 153 17.86 -3.12 -3.37
CA ALA A 153 17.10 -3.17 -2.11
C ALA A 153 16.49 -4.55 -1.86
N TYR A 154 15.91 -5.16 -2.90
CA TYR A 154 15.37 -6.53 -2.83
C TYR A 154 16.46 -7.54 -2.50
N GLY A 155 17.64 -7.44 -3.12
CA GLY A 155 18.79 -8.30 -2.84
C GLY A 155 19.18 -8.27 -1.37
N LEU A 156 19.32 -7.07 -0.77
CA LEU A 156 19.62 -6.91 0.65
C LEU A 156 18.56 -7.53 1.57
N LEU A 157 17.28 -7.39 1.22
CA LEU A 157 16.19 -7.99 1.99
C LEU A 157 16.23 -9.53 1.88
N LYS A 158 16.55 -10.08 0.71
CA LYS A 158 16.66 -11.54 0.49
C LYS A 158 17.84 -12.18 1.20
N GLU A 159 18.86 -11.43 1.62
CA GLU A 159 19.94 -11.94 2.49
C GLU A 159 19.42 -12.34 3.87
N GLU A 160 18.39 -11.64 4.36
CA GLU A 160 17.86 -11.85 5.72
C GLU A 160 16.54 -12.61 5.75
N PHE A 161 15.68 -12.39 4.74
CA PHE A 161 14.31 -12.90 4.67
C PHE A 161 14.11 -13.81 3.46
N LYS A 162 13.35 -14.89 3.66
CA LYS A 162 13.05 -15.86 2.58
C LYS A 162 11.83 -15.43 1.75
N GLN A 163 10.81 -14.89 2.41
CA GLN A 163 9.53 -14.52 1.82
C GLN A 163 9.44 -12.99 1.70
N VAL A 164 10.00 -12.47 0.61
CA VAL A 164 9.97 -11.04 0.27
C VAL A 164 9.19 -10.89 -1.01
N GLU A 165 8.09 -10.18 -0.95
CA GLU A 165 7.24 -9.86 -2.10
C GLU A 165 7.36 -8.38 -2.46
N ILE A 166 7.27 -8.08 -3.75
CA ILE A 166 7.31 -6.71 -4.28
C ILE A 166 5.94 -6.33 -4.78
N ILE A 167 5.44 -5.17 -4.36
CA ILE A 167 4.19 -4.61 -4.86
C ILE A 167 4.47 -3.22 -5.43
N TYR A 168 4.07 -2.98 -6.67
CA TYR A 168 3.95 -1.64 -7.22
C TYR A 168 2.78 -0.93 -6.54
N SER A 169 3.02 0.16 -5.83
CA SER A 169 2.02 0.86 -5.00
C SER A 169 1.27 1.99 -5.73
N GLY A 170 1.58 2.21 -7.02
CA GLY A 170 1.08 3.33 -7.83
C GLY A 170 2.10 4.46 -7.97
N ARG A 171 2.85 4.81 -6.93
CA ARG A 171 3.85 5.89 -6.91
C ARG A 171 5.26 5.40 -6.59
N GLY A 172 5.38 4.18 -6.09
CA GLY A 172 6.62 3.55 -5.66
C GLY A 172 6.49 2.05 -5.57
N PHE A 173 7.21 1.46 -4.63
CA PHE A 173 7.20 0.03 -4.40
C PHE A 173 7.15 -0.28 -2.91
N HIS A 174 6.34 -1.26 -2.54
CA HIS A 174 6.39 -1.85 -1.23
C HIS A 174 7.15 -3.17 -1.28
N PHE A 175 7.94 -3.46 -0.26
CA PHE A 175 8.47 -4.79 0.03
C PHE A 175 7.73 -5.35 1.24
N HIS A 176 7.10 -6.50 1.07
CA HIS A 176 6.34 -7.18 2.10
C HIS A 176 7.11 -8.41 2.56
N ILE A 177 7.31 -8.55 3.86
CA ILE A 177 8.08 -9.62 4.47
C ILE A 177 7.12 -10.57 5.21
N PHE A 178 6.91 -11.75 4.64
CA PHE A 178 5.99 -12.75 5.19
C PHE A 178 6.69 -13.86 6.02
N ASP A 179 7.99 -13.72 6.27
CA ASP A 179 8.69 -14.60 7.21
C ASP A 179 8.05 -14.50 8.60
N LYS A 180 7.70 -15.64 9.18
CA LYS A 180 7.06 -15.70 10.50
C LYS A 180 7.83 -14.92 11.57
N LYS A 181 9.16 -14.96 11.55
CA LYS A 181 10.03 -14.22 12.48
C LYS A 181 9.86 -12.71 12.37
N ALA A 182 9.56 -12.18 11.16
CA ALA A 182 9.45 -10.75 10.93
C ALA A 182 8.27 -10.10 11.65
N TYR A 183 7.20 -10.86 11.91
CA TYR A 183 6.04 -10.38 12.68
C TYR A 183 6.34 -10.06 14.13
N ALA A 184 7.32 -10.74 14.72
CA ALA A 184 7.69 -10.62 16.12
C ALA A 184 8.83 -9.62 16.39
N LEU A 185 9.38 -9.00 15.35
CA LEU A 185 10.48 -8.04 15.49
C LEU A 185 10.09 -6.86 16.39
N SER A 186 10.95 -6.56 17.36
CA SER A 186 10.87 -5.39 18.21
C SER A 186 11.06 -4.09 17.41
N LEU A 187 10.75 -2.95 18.00
CA LEU A 187 11.01 -1.64 17.38
C LEU A 187 12.49 -1.42 17.07
N GLU A 188 13.39 -1.91 17.94
CA GLU A 188 14.84 -1.80 17.77
C GLU A 188 15.34 -2.64 16.59
N GLU A 189 14.85 -3.88 16.47
CA GLU A 189 15.19 -4.76 15.35
C GLU A 189 14.65 -4.20 14.01
N ARG A 190 13.45 -3.61 14.01
CA ARG A 190 12.89 -2.92 12.84
C ARG A 190 13.72 -1.71 12.44
N GLU A 191 14.22 -0.95 13.43
CA GLU A 191 15.13 0.16 13.18
C GLU A 191 16.44 -0.29 12.55
N ALA A 192 17.02 -1.40 13.04
CA ALA A 192 18.24 -1.97 12.48
C ALA A 192 18.03 -2.42 11.01
N CYS A 193 16.88 -3.03 10.68
CA CYS A 193 16.53 -3.36 9.29
C CYS A 193 16.42 -2.10 8.43
N ASN A 194 15.80 -1.03 8.97
CA ASN A 194 15.63 0.23 8.26
C ASN A 194 16.98 0.94 7.98
N GLU A 195 17.90 0.93 8.94
CA GLU A 195 19.24 1.51 8.76
C GLU A 195 20.06 0.81 7.65
N ARG A 196 19.90 -0.52 7.49
CA ARG A 196 20.54 -1.27 6.39
C ARG A 196 20.03 -0.84 5.01
N LEU A 197 18.80 -0.34 4.92
CA LEU A 197 18.18 0.16 3.70
C LEU A 197 18.30 1.69 3.56
N LYS A 198 19.13 2.31 4.36
CA LYS A 198 19.42 3.75 4.27
C LYS A 198 19.99 4.07 2.88
N GLY A 199 19.40 5.04 2.21
CA GLY A 199 19.78 5.42 0.84
C GLY A 199 18.92 4.79 -0.27
N TYR A 200 17.99 3.90 0.07
CA TYR A 200 17.00 3.36 -0.87
C TYR A 200 15.65 4.09 -0.82
N PHE A 201 15.60 5.26 -0.22
CA PHE A 201 14.40 6.12 -0.18
C PHE A 201 13.18 5.48 0.50
N MET A 202 13.43 4.66 1.52
CA MET A 202 12.37 4.05 2.32
C MET A 202 11.70 5.07 3.24
N ASP A 203 10.37 4.95 3.40
CA ASP A 203 9.65 5.66 4.46
C ASP A 203 9.90 4.97 5.81
N PRO A 204 10.65 5.62 6.73
CA PRO A 204 10.99 5.02 8.01
C PRO A 204 9.77 4.82 8.92
N TRP A 205 8.67 5.54 8.72
CA TRP A 205 7.46 5.39 9.53
C TRP A 205 6.76 4.06 9.28
N VAL A 206 6.86 3.54 8.05
CA VAL A 206 6.30 2.24 7.67
C VAL A 206 7.13 1.12 8.26
N SER A 207 8.43 1.11 7.98
CA SER A 207 9.35 0.02 8.40
C SER A 207 9.52 -0.07 9.91
N ARG A 208 9.57 1.07 10.62
CA ARG A 208 9.61 1.14 12.09
C ARG A 208 8.30 0.70 12.78
N GLY A 209 7.25 0.40 12.03
CA GLY A 209 6.00 -0.08 12.60
C GLY A 209 5.06 1.00 13.13
N ARG A 210 5.35 2.28 12.92
CA ARG A 210 4.49 3.38 13.39
C ARG A 210 3.23 3.54 12.55
N ILE A 211 3.28 3.19 11.27
CA ILE A 211 2.12 3.14 10.37
C ILE A 211 1.70 1.69 10.24
N ARG A 212 0.44 1.39 10.59
CA ARG A 212 -0.12 0.04 10.52
C ARG A 212 -0.74 -0.31 9.18
N LEU A 213 -1.19 0.70 8.44
CA LEU A 213 -1.90 0.53 7.17
C LEU A 213 -0.92 0.49 6.01
N ILE A 214 -1.17 -0.40 5.05
CA ILE A 214 -0.47 -0.46 3.78
C ILE A 214 -1.47 -0.76 2.67
N ARG A 215 -1.19 -0.32 1.43
CA ARG A 215 -2.14 -0.45 0.32
C ARG A 215 -2.54 -1.89 0.05
N LEU A 216 -3.84 -2.06 -0.16
CA LEU A 216 -4.44 -3.34 -0.53
C LEU A 216 -3.98 -3.72 -1.95
N PRO A 217 -3.39 -4.90 -2.16
CA PRO A 217 -3.07 -5.40 -3.49
C PRO A 217 -4.29 -5.41 -4.42
N TYR A 218 -4.07 -5.12 -5.67
CA TYR A 218 -5.05 -4.99 -6.75
C TYR A 218 -6.05 -3.83 -6.63
N SER A 219 -6.00 -3.03 -5.56
CA SER A 219 -6.81 -1.82 -5.44
C SER A 219 -6.28 -0.67 -6.32
N LEU A 220 -7.07 0.38 -6.44
CA LEU A 220 -6.71 1.59 -7.16
C LEU A 220 -5.94 2.56 -6.25
N ASN A 221 -4.81 3.08 -6.71
CA ASN A 221 -4.21 4.31 -6.20
C ASN A 221 -4.81 5.48 -6.99
N ALA A 222 -5.74 6.20 -6.38
CA ALA A 222 -6.49 7.24 -7.09
C ALA A 222 -5.71 8.54 -7.34
N LEU A 223 -4.57 8.76 -6.68
CA LEU A 223 -3.70 9.91 -6.93
C LEU A 223 -3.09 9.91 -8.33
N VAL A 224 -2.83 8.72 -8.85
CA VAL A 224 -2.13 8.54 -10.13
C VAL A 224 -2.91 7.68 -11.13
N SER A 225 -4.10 7.19 -10.77
CA SER A 225 -4.92 6.27 -11.56
C SER A 225 -4.12 5.05 -11.99
N ARG A 226 -3.59 4.31 -11.00
CA ARG A 226 -2.83 3.08 -11.23
C ARG A 226 -3.29 1.96 -10.29
N ILE A 227 -3.21 0.73 -10.78
CA ILE A 227 -3.57 -0.46 -10.00
C ILE A 227 -2.37 -0.87 -9.16
N VAL A 228 -2.58 -1.07 -7.87
CA VAL A 228 -1.59 -1.62 -6.93
C VAL A 228 -1.33 -3.09 -7.30
N THR A 229 -0.14 -3.41 -7.79
CA THR A 229 0.09 -4.67 -8.48
C THR A 229 1.28 -5.43 -7.89
N PRO A 230 1.08 -6.66 -7.38
CA PRO A 230 2.19 -7.56 -7.05
C PRO A 230 3.03 -7.90 -8.27
N LEU A 231 4.35 -7.86 -8.13
CA LEU A 231 5.30 -8.05 -9.21
C LEU A 231 6.47 -8.91 -8.77
N THR A 232 6.97 -9.74 -9.67
CA THR A 232 8.28 -10.37 -9.54
C THR A 232 9.39 -9.34 -9.84
N LEU A 233 10.61 -9.61 -9.37
CA LEU A 233 11.75 -8.73 -9.66
C LEU A 233 11.96 -8.52 -11.17
N LYS A 234 11.81 -9.57 -11.99
CA LYS A 234 11.92 -9.48 -13.46
C LYS A 234 10.85 -8.55 -14.05
N GLU A 235 9.64 -8.60 -13.52
CA GLU A 235 8.56 -7.72 -13.99
C GLU A 235 8.80 -6.26 -13.58
N VAL A 236 9.40 -6.01 -12.41
CA VAL A 236 9.80 -4.65 -12.02
C VAL A 236 10.83 -4.09 -13.00
N GLU A 237 11.82 -4.87 -13.42
CA GLU A 237 12.87 -4.42 -14.35
C GLU A 237 12.30 -3.91 -15.69
N ILE A 238 11.29 -4.59 -16.22
CA ILE A 238 10.65 -4.27 -17.50
C ILE A 238 9.43 -3.36 -17.37
N LEU A 239 8.99 -3.04 -16.15
CA LEU A 239 7.76 -2.27 -15.89
C LEU A 239 7.81 -0.89 -16.53
N ASP A 240 6.87 -0.61 -17.42
CA ASP A 240 6.54 0.74 -17.90
C ASP A 240 5.17 1.14 -17.38
N ILE A 241 5.14 1.91 -16.31
CA ILE A 241 3.88 2.33 -15.65
C ILE A 241 3.02 3.28 -16.52
N SER A 242 3.52 3.69 -17.67
CA SER A 242 2.77 4.50 -18.64
C SER A 242 2.12 3.68 -19.75
N ALA A 243 2.45 2.38 -19.86
CA ALA A 243 2.00 1.52 -20.94
C ALA A 243 1.63 0.09 -20.50
N ASP A 244 2.12 -0.39 -19.35
CA ASP A 244 1.87 -1.76 -18.88
C ASP A 244 0.40 -1.94 -18.44
N GLU A 245 -0.31 -2.80 -19.16
CA GLU A 245 -1.75 -3.02 -18.95
C GLU A 245 -2.10 -3.56 -17.56
N ARG A 246 -1.16 -4.19 -16.87
CA ARG A 246 -1.39 -4.75 -15.52
C ARG A 246 -1.60 -3.66 -14.47
N VAL A 247 -1.04 -2.47 -14.71
CA VAL A 247 -1.09 -1.35 -13.77
C VAL A 247 -2.01 -0.21 -14.24
N ILE A 248 -2.54 -0.32 -15.45
CA ILE A 248 -3.37 0.72 -16.07
C ILE A 248 -4.83 0.28 -16.05
N PRO A 249 -5.71 0.98 -15.32
CA PRO A 249 -7.12 0.65 -15.26
C PRO A 249 -7.84 0.90 -16.59
N GLU A 250 -8.88 0.12 -16.90
CA GLU A 250 -9.63 0.15 -18.15
C GLU A 250 -10.25 1.52 -18.45
N PHE A 251 -10.61 2.30 -17.44
CA PHE A 251 -11.17 3.65 -17.66
C PHE A 251 -10.15 4.63 -18.28
N LEU A 252 -8.86 4.34 -18.22
CA LEU A 252 -7.83 5.14 -18.93
C LEU A 252 -7.63 4.72 -20.39
N LYS A 253 -8.11 3.53 -20.77
CA LYS A 253 -7.93 2.96 -22.11
C LYS A 253 -9.05 3.39 -23.07
N LYS A 254 -10.09 3.99 -22.53
CA LYS A 254 -11.24 4.55 -23.27
C LYS A 254 -10.98 6.01 -23.60
#